data_1eb8078cf641ad98462e30b4249b5933
#
_entry.id   1eb8078cf641ad98462e30b4249b5933
#
_cell.length_a   1.000
_cell.length_b   1.000
_cell.length_c   1.000
_cell.angle_alpha   90.00
_cell.angle_beta   90.00
_cell.angle_gamma   90.00
#
_symmetry.space_group_name_H-M   'P 1'
#
loop_
_entity.id
_entity.type
_entity.pdbx_description
1 polymer ?
#
loop_
_entity_poly.entity_id
_entity_poly.type
_entity_poly.pdbx_seq_one_letter_code
_entity_poly.pdbx_strand_id
1 'polypeptide(L)'
;MEIINSKLIGTGACIPDFVLTNAMLEKMVDTNDEWIVQRTGVRERRIAKNTHTWELALGAAQDALADAGITAEELDLILVSTCSPDTNTPNTASILQDKLGARQVGAFDINNACTGFVSATDIADSYIKSGKAKTILVVSAETLSRIVDYTDRSTCILFGDG
;
A
#
# COMPACT_ATOMS: atom_id res chain seq x y z
N MET A 1 -11.83 4.45 -34.05
CA MET A 1 -11.37 3.74 -32.82
C MET A 1 -11.91 4.55 -31.66
N GLU A 2 -12.76 3.97 -30.84
CA GLU A 2 -13.32 4.64 -29.67
C GLU A 2 -12.19 4.91 -28.65
N ILE A 3 -12.12 6.13 -28.13
CA ILE A 3 -11.13 6.48 -27.11
C ILE A 3 -11.68 6.01 -25.76
N ILE A 4 -11.07 4.96 -25.22
CA ILE A 4 -11.37 4.46 -23.87
C ILE A 4 -10.50 5.25 -22.88
N ASN A 5 -11.12 5.84 -21.85
CA ASN A 5 -10.43 6.52 -20.76
C ASN A 5 -10.72 5.80 -19.45
N SER A 6 -9.71 5.65 -18.62
CA SER A 6 -9.88 5.21 -17.24
C SER A 6 -10.40 6.33 -16.35
N LYS A 7 -11.07 5.97 -15.26
CA LYS A 7 -11.47 6.88 -14.18
C LYS A 7 -11.30 6.19 -12.83
N LEU A 8 -11.01 6.96 -11.82
CA LEU A 8 -11.07 6.49 -10.43
C LEU A 8 -12.54 6.48 -10.00
N ILE A 9 -13.00 5.36 -9.44
CA ILE A 9 -14.41 5.16 -9.03
C ILE A 9 -14.57 4.97 -7.52
N GLY A 10 -13.50 4.68 -6.80
CA GLY A 10 -13.49 4.57 -5.34
C GLY A 10 -12.08 4.66 -4.79
N THR A 11 -11.99 5.06 -3.54
CA THR A 11 -10.75 5.18 -2.77
C THR A 11 -10.94 4.55 -1.39
N GLY A 12 -9.85 4.07 -0.79
CA GLY A 12 -9.88 3.48 0.55
C GLY A 12 -8.53 3.55 1.23
N ALA A 13 -8.54 3.44 2.55
CA ALA A 13 -7.33 3.49 3.35
C ALA A 13 -7.42 2.56 4.57
N CYS A 14 -6.29 1.98 4.95
CA CYS A 14 -6.15 1.23 6.19
C CYS A 14 -4.88 1.70 6.90
N ILE A 15 -5.06 2.44 7.99
CA ILE A 15 -3.97 3.09 8.72
C ILE A 15 -3.80 2.40 10.07
N PRO A 16 -2.58 1.93 10.43
CA PRO A 16 -2.33 1.33 11.74
C PRO A 16 -2.62 2.28 12.92
N ASP A 17 -3.14 1.74 14.02
CA ASP A 17 -3.53 2.53 15.19
C ASP A 17 -2.34 3.08 15.98
N PHE A 18 -1.23 2.31 16.04
CA PHE A 18 -0.09 2.70 16.86
C PHE A 18 0.69 3.86 16.23
N VAL A 19 0.81 4.94 17.00
CA VAL A 19 1.57 6.15 16.65
C VAL A 19 2.95 6.10 17.30
N LEU A 20 4.00 6.14 16.48
CA LEU A 20 5.37 6.33 16.92
C LEU A 20 5.74 7.80 16.74
N THR A 21 5.82 8.54 17.84
CA THR A 21 6.17 9.97 17.85
C THR A 21 7.69 10.20 17.82
N ASN A 22 8.12 11.42 17.46
CA ASN A 22 9.53 11.80 17.54
C ASN A 22 10.07 11.69 18.98
N ALA A 23 9.28 12.08 19.99
CA ALA A 23 9.65 11.93 21.40
C ALA A 23 9.87 10.47 21.85
N MET A 24 9.24 9.50 21.16
CA MET A 24 9.52 8.08 21.40
C MET A 24 10.83 7.65 20.72
N LEU A 25 11.12 8.16 19.53
CA LEU A 25 12.38 7.90 18.82
C LEU A 25 13.60 8.48 19.56
N GLU A 26 13.46 9.63 20.22
CA GLU A 26 14.51 10.22 21.08
C GLU A 26 15.00 9.28 22.17
N LYS A 27 14.13 8.33 22.59
CA LYS A 27 14.48 7.32 23.61
C LYS A 27 15.19 6.10 23.02
N MET A 28 15.19 5.97 21.69
CA MET A 28 15.72 4.80 20.98
C MET A 28 17.06 5.11 20.31
N VAL A 29 17.20 6.32 19.73
CA VAL A 29 18.39 6.74 18.98
C VAL A 29 18.75 8.19 19.33
N ASP A 30 19.99 8.58 19.06
CA ASP A 30 20.48 9.94 19.27
C ASP A 30 19.87 10.91 18.22
N THR A 31 18.68 11.45 18.55
CA THR A 31 17.90 12.37 17.71
C THR A 31 17.04 13.31 18.57
N ASN A 32 16.35 14.26 17.95
CA ASN A 32 15.33 15.09 18.58
C ASN A 32 14.27 15.55 17.55
N ASP A 33 13.11 16.01 18.05
CA ASP A 33 11.99 16.44 17.21
C ASP A 33 12.39 17.53 16.22
N GLU A 34 13.13 18.55 16.66
CA GLU A 34 13.55 19.67 15.81
C GLU A 34 14.40 19.18 14.62
N TRP A 35 15.37 18.30 14.89
CA TRP A 35 16.26 17.73 13.87
C TRP A 35 15.47 16.87 12.85
N ILE A 36 14.50 16.07 13.31
CA ILE A 36 13.66 15.24 12.46
C ILE A 36 12.77 16.12 11.58
N VAL A 37 12.06 17.07 12.18
CA VAL A 37 11.12 17.94 11.48
C VAL A 37 11.81 18.82 10.44
N GLN A 38 12.98 19.39 10.74
CA GLN A 38 13.75 20.17 9.76
C GLN A 38 14.14 19.38 8.51
N ARG A 39 14.40 18.07 8.66
CA ARG A 39 14.85 17.22 7.53
C ARG A 39 13.71 16.55 6.77
N THR A 40 12.64 16.21 7.45
CA THR A 40 11.60 15.33 6.90
C THR A 40 10.21 15.93 6.93
N GLY A 41 9.96 16.92 7.78
CA GLY A 41 8.63 17.41 8.09
C GLY A 41 7.80 16.45 8.97
N VAL A 42 8.32 15.25 9.28
CA VAL A 42 7.58 14.18 9.97
C VAL A 42 7.57 14.43 11.47
N ARG A 43 6.39 14.45 12.07
CA ARG A 43 6.21 14.55 13.54
C ARG A 43 5.88 13.20 14.17
N GLU A 44 5.20 12.35 13.44
CA GLU A 44 4.80 11.01 13.85
C GLU A 44 4.67 10.08 12.64
N ARG A 45 4.71 8.78 12.87
CA ARG A 45 4.44 7.74 11.88
C ARG A 45 3.59 6.64 12.49
N ARG A 46 2.87 5.92 11.63
CA ARG A 46 2.07 4.77 12.02
C ARG A 46 2.87 3.50 11.91
N ILE A 47 2.69 2.58 12.84
CA ILE A 47 3.42 1.31 12.90
C ILE A 47 2.45 0.15 13.09
N ALA A 48 2.52 -0.82 12.18
CA ALA A 48 1.72 -2.04 12.19
C ALA A 48 2.40 -3.12 13.05
N LYS A 49 2.19 -3.09 14.36
CA LYS A 49 2.92 -3.94 15.31
C LYS A 49 2.79 -5.44 15.07
N ASN A 50 1.60 -5.93 14.76
CA ASN A 50 1.30 -7.36 14.57
C ASN A 50 0.38 -7.57 13.36
N THR A 51 0.34 -6.60 12.45
CA THR A 51 -0.51 -6.62 11.26
C THR A 51 0.35 -6.90 10.04
N HIS A 52 -0.04 -7.85 9.22
CA HIS A 52 0.62 -8.17 7.98
C HIS A 52 0.40 -7.11 6.91
N THR A 53 1.31 -6.99 5.94
CA THR A 53 1.16 -6.09 4.78
C THR A 53 -0.12 -6.39 4.02
N TRP A 54 -0.46 -7.68 3.82
CA TRP A 54 -1.69 -8.07 3.15
C TRP A 54 -2.95 -7.68 3.95
N GLU A 55 -2.90 -7.58 5.27
CA GLU A 55 -4.05 -7.15 6.10
C GLU A 55 -4.33 -5.66 5.92
N LEU A 56 -3.27 -4.83 5.84
CA LEU A 56 -3.41 -3.41 5.51
C LEU A 56 -3.97 -3.24 4.10
N ALA A 57 -3.42 -3.99 3.13
CA ALA A 57 -3.94 -4.02 1.76
C ALA A 57 -5.42 -4.44 1.70
N LEU A 58 -5.83 -5.45 2.49
CA LEU A 58 -7.21 -5.93 2.56
C LEU A 58 -8.15 -4.85 3.10
N GLY A 59 -7.79 -4.20 4.20
CA GLY A 59 -8.60 -3.14 4.78
C GLY A 59 -8.82 -1.97 3.81
N ALA A 60 -7.74 -1.49 3.18
CA ALA A 60 -7.81 -0.43 2.18
C ALA A 60 -8.64 -0.84 0.94
N ALA A 61 -8.48 -2.09 0.49
CA ALA A 61 -9.24 -2.62 -0.65
C ALA A 61 -10.73 -2.72 -0.35
N GLN A 62 -11.11 -3.20 0.84
CA GLN A 62 -12.51 -3.29 1.26
C GLN A 62 -13.16 -1.90 1.33
N ASP A 63 -12.45 -0.91 1.87
CA ASP A 63 -12.91 0.46 1.94
C ASP A 63 -13.09 1.07 0.53
N ALA A 64 -12.12 0.85 -0.37
CA ALA A 64 -12.21 1.30 -1.76
C ALA A 64 -13.37 0.65 -2.55
N LEU A 65 -13.62 -0.64 -2.36
CA LEU A 65 -14.75 -1.35 -2.99
C LEU A 65 -16.09 -0.81 -2.47
N ALA A 66 -16.18 -0.54 -1.17
CA ALA A 66 -17.38 0.04 -0.56
C ALA A 66 -17.64 1.46 -1.08
N ASP A 67 -16.61 2.31 -1.19
CA ASP A 67 -16.71 3.66 -1.75
C ASP A 67 -17.12 3.63 -3.24
N ALA A 68 -16.59 2.68 -4.01
CA ALA A 68 -16.97 2.45 -5.40
C ALA A 68 -18.38 1.89 -5.59
N GLY A 69 -18.97 1.29 -4.55
CA GLY A 69 -20.27 0.61 -4.63
C GLY A 69 -20.25 -0.67 -5.47
N ILE A 70 -19.10 -1.37 -5.51
CA ILE A 70 -18.92 -2.63 -6.25
C ILE A 70 -18.45 -3.75 -5.34
N THR A 71 -18.53 -4.97 -5.83
CA THR A 71 -18.04 -6.18 -5.15
C THR A 71 -16.70 -6.65 -5.71
N ALA A 72 -15.99 -7.48 -4.95
CA ALA A 72 -14.74 -8.08 -5.43
C ALA A 72 -14.92 -9.00 -6.65
N GLU A 73 -16.12 -9.54 -6.88
CA GLU A 73 -16.44 -10.38 -8.04
C GLU A 73 -16.42 -9.59 -9.36
N GLU A 74 -16.57 -8.25 -9.29
CA GLU A 74 -16.58 -7.37 -10.46
C GLU A 74 -15.17 -6.94 -10.91
N LEU A 75 -14.14 -7.32 -10.14
CA LEU A 75 -12.75 -7.04 -10.48
C LEU A 75 -12.27 -7.92 -11.66
N ASP A 76 -11.49 -7.34 -12.54
CA ASP A 76 -10.82 -8.01 -13.66
C ASP A 76 -9.32 -8.19 -13.44
N LEU A 77 -8.73 -7.38 -12.54
CA LEU A 77 -7.31 -7.41 -12.24
C LEU A 77 -7.08 -6.83 -10.83
N ILE A 78 -6.11 -7.39 -10.11
CA ILE A 78 -5.63 -6.88 -8.82
C ILE A 78 -4.13 -6.60 -8.93
N LEU A 79 -3.73 -5.36 -8.65
CA LEU A 79 -2.35 -4.91 -8.62
C LEU A 79 -2.00 -4.44 -7.22
N VAL A 80 -0.95 -5.00 -6.63
CA VAL A 80 -0.44 -4.53 -5.34
C VAL A 80 0.96 -3.99 -5.52
N SER A 81 1.17 -2.75 -5.09
CA SER A 81 2.50 -2.15 -5.00
C SER A 81 3.02 -2.32 -3.59
N THR A 82 4.11 -3.05 -3.45
CA THR A 82 4.80 -3.24 -2.16
C THR A 82 6.27 -3.59 -2.34
N CYS A 83 7.12 -3.09 -1.46
CA CYS A 83 8.52 -3.52 -1.30
C CYS A 83 8.75 -4.25 0.04
N SER A 84 7.70 -4.41 0.84
CA SER A 84 7.71 -5.13 2.12
C SER A 84 6.62 -6.24 2.15
N PRO A 85 6.59 -7.16 1.15
CA PRO A 85 5.61 -8.23 1.15
C PRO A 85 5.84 -9.19 2.32
N ASP A 86 4.78 -9.81 2.83
CA ASP A 86 4.91 -10.81 3.90
C ASP A 86 5.59 -12.10 3.42
N THR A 87 5.38 -12.45 2.16
CA THR A 87 5.97 -13.62 1.49
C THR A 87 6.29 -13.30 0.03
N ASN A 88 7.31 -13.98 -0.52
CA ASN A 88 7.61 -13.87 -1.95
C ASN A 88 6.62 -14.69 -2.80
N THR A 89 6.10 -15.80 -2.24
CA THR A 89 5.14 -16.69 -2.88
C THR A 89 4.29 -17.39 -1.81
N PRO A 90 2.95 -17.28 -1.88
CA PRO A 90 2.20 -16.47 -2.83
C PRO A 90 2.51 -14.97 -2.67
N ASN A 91 2.34 -14.18 -3.76
CA ASN A 91 2.50 -12.74 -3.71
C ASN A 91 1.31 -12.08 -2.97
N THR A 92 1.47 -10.82 -2.56
CA THR A 92 0.47 -10.09 -1.79
C THR A 92 -0.85 -9.96 -2.53
N ALA A 93 -0.81 -9.70 -3.85
CA ALA A 93 -2.02 -9.59 -4.67
C ALA A 93 -2.82 -10.89 -4.73
N SER A 94 -2.15 -12.06 -4.76
CA SER A 94 -2.82 -13.37 -4.74
C SER A 94 -3.44 -13.66 -3.37
N ILE A 95 -2.77 -13.28 -2.28
CA ILE A 95 -3.34 -13.37 -0.93
C ILE A 95 -4.57 -12.46 -0.84
N LEU A 96 -4.45 -11.23 -1.32
CA LEU A 96 -5.55 -10.26 -1.31
C LEU A 96 -6.76 -10.76 -2.13
N GLN A 97 -6.54 -11.37 -3.30
CA GLN A 97 -7.58 -11.98 -4.13
C GLN A 97 -8.37 -13.03 -3.32
N ASP A 98 -7.69 -13.93 -2.63
CA ASP A 98 -8.31 -14.96 -1.79
C ASP A 98 -9.12 -14.34 -0.64
N LYS A 99 -8.53 -13.39 0.08
CA LYS A 99 -9.16 -12.75 1.24
C LYS A 99 -10.35 -11.87 0.89
N LEU A 100 -10.36 -11.27 -0.27
CA LEU A 100 -11.51 -10.51 -0.80
C LEU A 100 -12.63 -11.42 -1.31
N GLY A 101 -12.37 -12.70 -1.54
CA GLY A 101 -13.31 -13.59 -2.21
C GLY A 101 -13.50 -13.22 -3.69
N ALA A 102 -12.52 -12.59 -4.30
CA ALA A 102 -12.58 -12.23 -5.71
C ALA A 102 -12.53 -13.49 -6.60
N ARG A 103 -13.18 -13.40 -7.77
CA ARG A 103 -13.07 -14.46 -8.79
C ARG A 103 -11.60 -14.64 -9.24
N GLN A 104 -11.31 -15.73 -9.94
CA GLN A 104 -9.98 -15.98 -10.49
C GLN A 104 -9.68 -14.97 -11.60
N VAL A 105 -8.93 -13.94 -11.26
CA VAL A 105 -8.44 -12.88 -12.17
C VAL A 105 -6.93 -12.78 -12.06
N GLY A 106 -6.29 -12.01 -12.93
CA GLY A 106 -4.88 -11.70 -12.81
C GLY A 106 -4.62 -10.96 -11.48
N ALA A 107 -3.60 -11.41 -10.73
CA ALA A 107 -3.19 -10.77 -9.48
C ALA A 107 -1.67 -10.82 -9.35
N PHE A 108 -1.01 -9.67 -9.28
CA PHE A 108 0.44 -9.61 -9.16
C PHE A 108 0.95 -8.37 -8.45
N ASP A 109 2.10 -8.51 -7.80
CA ASP A 109 2.78 -7.44 -7.10
C ASP A 109 3.70 -6.66 -8.05
N ILE A 110 3.86 -5.37 -7.73
CA ILE A 110 4.79 -4.45 -8.39
C ILE A 110 5.72 -3.91 -7.31
N ASN A 111 7.02 -4.09 -7.49
CA ASN A 111 8.01 -3.51 -6.61
C ASN A 111 8.72 -2.36 -7.32
N ASN A 112 8.27 -1.14 -7.05
CA ASN A 112 8.88 0.09 -7.54
C ASN A 112 8.93 1.18 -6.44
N ALA A 113 9.06 0.73 -5.19
CA ALA A 113 9.18 1.56 -4.00
C ALA A 113 8.18 2.75 -4.00
N CYS A 114 8.61 3.95 -3.66
CA CYS A 114 7.77 5.14 -3.52
C CYS A 114 6.98 5.53 -4.78
N THR A 115 7.38 5.07 -5.97
CA THR A 115 6.68 5.30 -7.23
C THR A 115 5.78 4.12 -7.65
N GLY A 116 5.70 3.08 -6.83
CA GLY A 116 4.99 1.85 -7.15
C GLY A 116 3.50 2.05 -7.41
N PHE A 117 2.82 2.88 -6.61
CA PHE A 117 1.40 3.20 -6.84
C PHE A 117 1.17 3.90 -8.18
N VAL A 118 2.05 4.85 -8.54
CA VAL A 118 1.99 5.53 -9.84
C VAL A 118 2.20 4.55 -10.99
N SER A 119 3.20 3.66 -10.86
CA SER A 119 3.46 2.61 -11.87
C SER A 119 2.30 1.63 -12.00
N ALA A 120 1.71 1.21 -10.88
CA ALA A 120 0.53 0.33 -10.88
C ALA A 120 -0.68 1.00 -11.54
N THR A 121 -0.87 2.29 -11.30
CA THR A 121 -1.96 3.07 -11.92
C THR A 121 -1.76 3.21 -13.44
N ASP A 122 -0.52 3.43 -13.91
CA ASP A 122 -0.19 3.48 -15.33
C ASP A 122 -0.43 2.13 -16.03
N ILE A 123 -0.05 1.03 -15.37
CA ILE A 123 -0.35 -0.33 -15.84
C ILE A 123 -1.87 -0.54 -15.93
N ALA A 124 -2.62 -0.14 -14.89
CA ALA A 124 -4.08 -0.26 -14.87
C ALA A 124 -4.73 0.52 -16.03
N ASP A 125 -4.30 1.76 -16.25
CA ASP A 125 -4.77 2.59 -17.37
C ASP A 125 -4.50 1.91 -18.73
N SER A 126 -3.31 1.33 -18.89
CA SER A 126 -2.93 0.60 -20.10
C SER A 126 -3.80 -0.65 -20.34
N TYR A 127 -4.14 -1.39 -19.28
CA TYR A 127 -5.05 -2.54 -19.38
C TYR A 127 -6.48 -2.13 -19.78
N ILE A 128 -6.99 -1.05 -19.19
CA ILE A 128 -8.31 -0.50 -19.51
C ILE A 128 -8.33 -0.02 -20.97
N LYS A 129 -7.38 0.80 -21.37
CA LYS A 129 -7.29 1.35 -22.74
C LYS A 129 -7.12 0.29 -23.81
N SER A 130 -6.45 -0.82 -23.51
CA SER A 130 -6.29 -1.97 -24.42
C SER A 130 -7.51 -2.91 -24.44
N GLY A 131 -8.53 -2.66 -23.60
CA GLY A 131 -9.72 -3.49 -23.49
C GLY A 131 -9.50 -4.85 -22.80
N LYS A 132 -8.36 -5.05 -22.15
CA LYS A 132 -8.03 -6.29 -21.41
C LYS A 132 -8.74 -6.40 -20.07
N ALA A 133 -9.08 -5.27 -19.46
CA ALA A 133 -9.78 -5.18 -18.19
C ALA A 133 -10.70 -3.95 -18.20
N LYS A 134 -11.76 -3.99 -17.37
CA LYS A 134 -12.69 -2.88 -17.16
C LYS A 134 -12.60 -2.33 -15.76
N THR A 135 -12.45 -3.20 -14.78
CA THR A 135 -12.41 -2.85 -13.35
C THR A 135 -11.15 -3.41 -12.72
N ILE A 136 -10.29 -2.52 -12.24
CA ILE A 136 -8.97 -2.88 -11.69
C ILE A 136 -8.85 -2.31 -10.28
N LEU A 137 -8.47 -3.16 -9.33
CA LEU A 137 -8.08 -2.75 -8.01
C LEU A 137 -6.57 -2.47 -7.99
N VAL A 138 -6.20 -1.27 -7.58
CA VAL A 138 -4.80 -0.87 -7.35
C VAL A 138 -4.61 -0.57 -5.88
N VAL A 139 -3.74 -1.29 -5.22
CA VAL A 139 -3.43 -1.10 -3.78
C VAL A 139 -1.93 -0.84 -3.62
N SER A 140 -1.58 0.05 -2.69
CA SER A 140 -0.22 0.16 -2.17
C SER A 140 -0.26 -0.11 -0.68
N ALA A 141 0.58 -1.00 -0.18
CA ALA A 141 0.65 -1.31 1.24
C ALA A 141 2.08 -1.64 1.64
N GLU A 142 2.50 -1.11 2.78
CA GLU A 142 3.85 -1.29 3.29
C GLU A 142 3.87 -1.53 4.80
N THR A 143 4.78 -2.40 5.24
CA THR A 143 5.20 -2.56 6.64
C THR A 143 6.71 -2.32 6.74
N LEU A 144 7.12 -1.10 6.41
CA LEU A 144 8.54 -0.71 6.37
C LEU A 144 9.21 -0.78 7.74
N SER A 145 8.43 -0.63 8.82
CA SER A 145 8.93 -0.76 10.19
C SER A 145 9.62 -2.10 10.47
N ARG A 146 9.32 -3.15 9.69
CA ARG A 146 9.92 -4.48 9.82
C ARG A 146 11.34 -4.58 9.25
N ILE A 147 11.69 -3.69 8.33
CA ILE A 147 12.99 -3.69 7.63
C ILE A 147 13.87 -2.50 8.01
N VAL A 148 13.31 -1.52 8.73
CA VAL A 148 14.04 -0.35 9.22
C VAL A 148 14.93 -0.74 10.40
N ASP A 149 16.18 -0.32 10.37
CA ASP A 149 17.09 -0.41 11.51
C ASP A 149 16.84 0.75 12.48
N TYR A 150 16.23 0.46 13.62
CA TYR A 150 15.96 1.44 14.66
C TYR A 150 17.20 1.84 15.49
N THR A 151 18.40 1.40 15.13
CA THR A 151 19.67 1.91 15.64
C THR A 151 20.30 2.97 14.73
N ASP A 152 19.83 3.05 13.47
CA ASP A 152 20.26 4.05 12.50
C ASP A 152 19.27 5.22 12.42
N ARG A 153 19.62 6.36 13.03
CA ARG A 153 18.78 7.57 13.01
C ARG A 153 18.55 8.16 11.61
N SER A 154 19.38 7.81 10.62
CA SER A 154 19.25 8.36 9.27
C SER A 154 18.06 7.77 8.51
N THR A 155 17.63 6.57 8.87
CA THR A 155 16.54 5.83 8.22
C THR A 155 15.30 5.69 9.10
N CYS A 156 15.46 5.40 10.41
CA CYS A 156 14.32 5.13 11.30
C CYS A 156 13.38 6.31 11.52
N ILE A 157 13.83 7.54 11.25
CA ILE A 157 13.00 8.74 11.38
C ILE A 157 12.03 8.95 10.23
N LEU A 158 12.23 8.25 9.09
CA LEU A 158 11.55 8.56 7.84
C LEU A 158 10.35 7.67 7.56
N PHE A 159 10.46 6.38 7.83
CA PHE A 159 9.50 5.37 7.39
C PHE A 159 8.44 5.04 8.44
N GLY A 160 7.26 4.65 7.94
CA GLY A 160 6.14 4.11 8.69
C GLY A 160 5.42 3.04 7.88
N ASP A 161 4.24 2.64 8.34
CA ASP A 161 3.42 1.57 7.77
C ASP A 161 2.05 2.11 7.36
N GLY A 162 1.47 1.51 6.35
CA GLY A 162 0.15 1.85 5.82
C GLY A 162 -0.22 1.09 4.57
#